data_1bf92b8c1cb4821eefcaa157f76ac67f
#
_entry.id   1bf92b8c1cb4821eefcaa157f76ac67f
#
_cell.length_a   1.000
_cell.length_b   1.000
_cell.length_c   1.000
_cell.angle_alpha   90.00
_cell.angle_beta   90.00
_cell.angle_gamma   90.00
#
_symmetry.space_group_name_H-M   'P 1'
#
loop_
_entity.id
_entity.type
_entity.pdbx_description
1 polymer ?
#
loop_
_entity_poly.entity_id
_entity_poly.type
_entity_poly.pdbx_seq_one_letter_code
_entity_poly.pdbx_strand_id
1 'polypeptide(L)'
;MNVQPKSGVALAARYAIPFVLLLIPFWMMRINAVVPEPYLDEAFHVPQAQAYWAHKWTHWDPNITTPPGIYLWSYVLCAIALFLRGSPTQLTPEALRATNVAATAVALPLRLQTLLDRLRRVRNTRPSGAWLSHTVLNICLFPPLFFFSGLYYTDILALLVVIEAYNWDLKRSSEGGFAPLSTLVFVVLGLVALVFRQTNIFWVAIFLGGLQVVRRLRLSSKRCEASGFADIARAGWKNELYDPFVSDASIADYFKASISLVVVALNNLGSVISSAIPYLLILAGFGGFVLWNDGVVLGRSIGRVVSARLTAAGHKEYHTAGLHLPQMLYIWPYFVFFSWPLLLSPVVNLVLPKSLLPKFIDFGFPKKQKGLPKLLTALVVIPIMLAVVHFNTIVHPFTLADNRHYVFYVFRILLRIHPAIKYAAVAVYFLCAWMVISAFGFTTISTPPQLMRVPQTAARQPEPVPVPQKEPSQKKAERRKAAKKPAQSPKPEPMSFDAYAKIQEHIAHRQKQHQGTPQVSFVLVWLAATALSLITAPLVEPRYFIIPWVMWRLHLPPQPTPLVHRQRARDATEELNAKVATNMALFLETYWFLVINAVTGYIFLYCGFEWPQEPGKIQRFMW
;
A
#
# COMPACT_ATOMS: atom_id res chain seq x y z
N MET A 1 27.02 24.79 12.22
CA MET A 1 25.89 24.36 11.37
C MET A 1 25.88 25.19 10.09
N ASN A 2 26.55 24.74 9.03
CA ASN A 2 26.54 25.43 7.74
C ASN A 2 25.25 25.05 6.98
N VAL A 3 24.26 25.92 7.03
CA VAL A 3 23.05 25.83 6.19
C VAL A 3 23.46 26.28 4.79
N GLN A 4 23.74 25.33 3.90
CA GLN A 4 23.96 25.65 2.48
C GLN A 4 22.65 26.10 1.83
N PRO A 5 22.67 27.11 0.93
CA PRO A 5 21.48 27.62 0.27
C PRO A 5 20.80 26.50 -0.54
N LYS A 6 19.54 26.22 -0.23
CA LYS A 6 18.70 25.32 -1.02
C LYS A 6 18.45 26.00 -2.37
N SER A 7 18.59 25.27 -3.48
CA SER A 7 18.30 25.85 -4.81
C SER A 7 16.88 26.42 -4.82
N GLY A 8 16.68 27.60 -5.41
CA GLY A 8 15.39 28.29 -5.44
C GLY A 8 14.25 27.44 -5.99
N VAL A 9 14.53 26.55 -6.96
CA VAL A 9 13.57 25.58 -7.53
C VAL A 9 13.09 24.57 -6.49
N ALA A 10 13.98 24.01 -5.67
CA ALA A 10 13.59 23.07 -4.61
C ALA A 10 12.79 23.75 -3.50
N LEU A 11 13.07 25.03 -3.24
CA LEU A 11 12.33 25.83 -2.29
C LEU A 11 10.93 26.17 -2.86
N ALA A 12 10.85 26.63 -4.10
CA ALA A 12 9.60 26.93 -4.79
C ALA A 12 8.69 25.69 -4.86
N ALA A 13 9.22 24.53 -5.26
CA ALA A 13 8.47 23.28 -5.28
C ALA A 13 7.92 22.90 -3.89
N ARG A 14 8.70 23.11 -2.83
CA ARG A 14 8.27 22.81 -1.46
C ARG A 14 7.08 23.65 -1.01
N TYR A 15 7.00 24.90 -1.46
CA TYR A 15 5.88 25.79 -1.14
C TYR A 15 4.71 25.64 -2.13
N ALA A 16 4.96 25.28 -3.38
CA ALA A 16 3.91 25.07 -4.38
C ALA A 16 3.05 23.83 -4.11
N ILE A 17 3.64 22.73 -3.62
CA ILE A 17 2.93 21.46 -3.34
C ILE A 17 1.68 21.65 -2.48
N PRO A 18 1.69 22.35 -1.33
CA PRO A 18 0.49 22.56 -0.53
C PRO A 18 -0.62 23.32 -1.25
N PHE A 19 -0.28 24.27 -2.12
CA PHE A 19 -1.28 25.04 -2.87
C PHE A 19 -2.07 24.20 -3.87
N VAL A 20 -1.49 23.11 -4.37
CA VAL A 20 -2.21 22.18 -5.27
C VAL A 20 -3.38 21.50 -4.54
N LEU A 21 -3.33 21.33 -3.22
CA LEU A 21 -4.45 20.81 -2.44
C LEU A 21 -5.68 21.74 -2.43
N LEU A 22 -5.53 23.03 -2.79
CA LEU A 22 -6.65 23.95 -2.97
C LEU A 22 -7.57 23.55 -4.14
N LEU A 23 -7.12 22.65 -5.02
CA LEU A 23 -7.99 22.04 -6.03
C LEU A 23 -9.15 21.23 -5.38
N ILE A 24 -8.97 20.71 -4.17
CA ILE A 24 -10.02 19.93 -3.47
C ILE A 24 -11.21 20.83 -3.08
N PRO A 25 -11.04 21.93 -2.30
CA PRO A 25 -12.15 22.82 -2.03
C PRO A 25 -12.69 23.48 -3.30
N PHE A 26 -11.83 23.80 -4.28
CA PHE A 26 -12.29 24.31 -5.59
C PHE A 26 -13.21 23.30 -6.30
N TRP A 27 -12.88 22.01 -6.29
CA TRP A 27 -13.70 20.93 -6.84
C TRP A 27 -15.09 20.91 -6.19
N MET A 28 -15.16 20.92 -4.86
CA MET A 28 -16.43 21.00 -4.13
C MET A 28 -17.24 22.24 -4.52
N MET A 29 -16.60 23.42 -4.60
CA MET A 29 -17.28 24.66 -5.01
C MET A 29 -17.90 24.53 -6.41
N ARG A 30 -17.19 23.88 -7.35
CA ARG A 30 -17.72 23.63 -8.70
C ARG A 30 -18.88 22.65 -8.68
N ILE A 31 -18.82 21.59 -7.87
CA ILE A 31 -19.95 20.65 -7.68
C ILE A 31 -21.15 21.41 -7.13
N ASN A 32 -21.01 22.17 -6.05
CA ASN A 32 -22.11 22.91 -5.45
C ASN A 32 -22.76 23.92 -6.42
N ALA A 33 -21.98 24.52 -7.31
CA ALA A 33 -22.50 25.45 -8.31
C ALA A 33 -23.28 24.77 -9.44
N VAL A 34 -22.93 23.54 -9.83
CA VAL A 34 -23.52 22.84 -11.00
C VAL A 34 -24.46 21.70 -10.59
N VAL A 35 -24.19 21.07 -9.45
CA VAL A 35 -24.95 19.94 -8.89
C VAL A 35 -25.27 20.24 -7.43
N PRO A 36 -26.13 21.22 -7.14
CA PRO A 36 -26.44 21.64 -5.76
C PRO A 36 -27.20 20.57 -4.99
N GLU A 37 -28.01 19.76 -5.68
CA GLU A 37 -28.79 18.68 -5.08
C GLU A 37 -27.93 17.45 -4.78
N PRO A 38 -28.35 16.63 -3.80
CA PRO A 38 -27.71 15.35 -3.53
C PRO A 38 -27.74 14.42 -4.75
N TYR A 39 -26.58 13.81 -5.08
CA TYR A 39 -26.44 12.94 -6.24
C TYR A 39 -26.09 11.50 -5.85
N LEU A 40 -26.81 10.51 -6.40
CA LEU A 40 -26.67 9.07 -6.14
C LEU A 40 -26.70 8.73 -4.63
N ASP A 41 -25.62 8.19 -4.06
CA ASP A 41 -25.58 7.80 -2.65
C ASP A 41 -25.86 8.98 -1.70
N GLU A 42 -25.55 10.22 -2.12
CA GLU A 42 -25.89 11.42 -1.33
C GLU A 42 -27.41 11.57 -1.11
N ALA A 43 -28.24 11.06 -2.04
CA ALA A 43 -29.71 11.11 -1.90
C ALA A 43 -30.22 10.37 -0.65
N PHE A 44 -29.45 9.39 -0.15
CA PHE A 44 -29.74 8.67 1.09
C PHE A 44 -28.93 9.22 2.27
N HIS A 45 -27.65 9.53 2.03
CA HIS A 45 -26.75 9.99 3.08
C HIS A 45 -27.08 11.39 3.63
N VAL A 46 -27.50 12.32 2.78
CA VAL A 46 -27.83 13.69 3.21
C VAL A 46 -29.06 13.71 4.12
N PRO A 47 -30.23 13.11 3.76
CA PRO A 47 -31.37 13.04 4.66
C PRO A 47 -31.09 12.33 5.98
N GLN A 48 -30.26 11.27 5.94
CA GLN A 48 -29.86 10.55 7.15
C GLN A 48 -29.02 11.43 8.10
N ALA A 49 -28.09 12.22 7.55
CA ALA A 49 -27.31 13.18 8.33
C ALA A 49 -28.20 14.28 8.93
N GLN A 50 -29.18 14.78 8.15
CA GLN A 50 -30.15 15.77 8.61
C GLN A 50 -31.06 15.22 9.72
N ALA A 51 -31.46 13.92 9.65
CA ALA A 51 -32.21 13.27 10.70
C ALA A 51 -31.41 13.21 12.01
N TYR A 52 -30.12 12.89 11.96
CA TYR A 52 -29.23 12.89 13.13
C TYR A 52 -29.01 14.31 13.66
N TRP A 53 -28.91 15.31 12.80
CA TRP A 53 -28.82 16.71 13.22
C TRP A 53 -30.07 17.17 13.96
N ALA A 54 -31.25 16.67 13.56
CA ALA A 54 -32.51 16.88 14.24
C ALA A 54 -32.71 15.98 15.48
N HIS A 55 -31.64 15.35 15.98
CA HIS A 55 -31.62 14.44 17.15
C HIS A 55 -32.49 13.19 17.01
N LYS A 56 -32.85 12.80 15.77
CA LYS A 56 -33.60 11.56 15.49
C LYS A 56 -32.65 10.36 15.40
N TRP A 57 -32.00 10.02 16.50
CA TRP A 57 -30.92 9.00 16.55
C TRP A 57 -31.36 7.58 16.22
N THR A 58 -32.66 7.26 16.36
CA THR A 58 -33.22 5.95 16.05
C THR A 58 -33.68 5.84 14.59
N HIS A 59 -33.72 6.94 13.85
CA HIS A 59 -34.07 6.93 12.44
C HIS A 59 -32.94 6.32 11.61
N TRP A 60 -33.28 5.36 10.76
CA TRP A 60 -32.35 4.72 9.83
C TRP A 60 -33.00 4.43 8.50
N ASP A 61 -32.39 4.91 7.41
CA ASP A 61 -32.83 4.60 6.05
C ASP A 61 -32.41 3.16 5.69
N PRO A 62 -33.34 2.27 5.31
CA PRO A 62 -33.05 0.87 4.99
C PRO A 62 -32.18 0.69 3.72
N ASN A 63 -32.07 1.71 2.87
CA ASN A 63 -31.20 1.68 1.70
C ASN A 63 -29.72 1.87 2.06
N ILE A 64 -29.42 2.34 3.26
CA ILE A 64 -28.05 2.58 3.73
C ILE A 64 -27.48 1.29 4.30
N THR A 65 -26.42 0.80 3.67
CA THR A 65 -25.70 -0.43 4.06
C THR A 65 -24.45 -0.17 4.90
N THR A 66 -23.95 1.08 4.88
CA THR A 66 -22.73 1.50 5.61
C THR A 66 -23.07 2.00 7.00
N PRO A 67 -22.21 1.81 8.01
CA PRO A 67 -22.43 2.29 9.38
C PRO A 67 -22.43 3.82 9.50
N PRO A 68 -22.85 4.36 10.68
CA PRO A 68 -23.18 5.78 10.85
C PRO A 68 -21.97 6.74 10.97
N GLY A 69 -20.74 6.29 10.77
CA GLY A 69 -19.52 7.08 11.04
C GLY A 69 -19.47 8.42 10.31
N ILE A 70 -19.92 8.48 9.06
CA ILE A 70 -19.94 9.74 8.29
C ILE A 70 -20.90 10.77 8.93
N TYR A 71 -22.06 10.33 9.43
CA TYR A 71 -23.04 11.22 10.05
C TYR A 71 -22.55 11.76 11.40
N LEU A 72 -21.91 10.92 12.21
CA LEU A 72 -21.30 11.32 13.47
C LEU A 72 -20.14 12.31 13.25
N TRP A 73 -19.30 12.08 12.22
CA TRP A 73 -18.23 12.99 11.84
C TRP A 73 -18.77 14.36 11.43
N SER A 74 -19.73 14.38 10.50
CA SER A 74 -20.35 15.65 10.05
C SER A 74 -21.11 16.35 11.16
N TYR A 75 -21.79 15.61 12.04
CA TYR A 75 -22.46 16.18 13.22
C TYR A 75 -21.46 16.95 14.10
N VAL A 76 -20.33 16.32 14.45
CA VAL A 76 -19.31 16.95 15.31
C VAL A 76 -18.73 18.20 14.63
N LEU A 77 -18.34 18.12 13.36
CA LEU A 77 -17.75 19.26 12.66
C LEU A 77 -18.74 20.40 12.47
N CYS A 78 -19.98 20.10 12.12
CA CYS A 78 -21.02 21.13 11.96
C CYS A 78 -21.43 21.74 13.31
N ALA A 79 -21.44 20.96 14.39
CA ALA A 79 -21.68 21.49 15.74
C ALA A 79 -20.56 22.45 16.20
N ILE A 80 -19.28 22.11 15.90
CA ILE A 80 -18.15 23.01 16.14
C ILE A 80 -18.28 24.28 15.30
N ALA A 81 -18.63 24.17 14.02
CA ALA A 81 -18.81 25.31 13.11
C ALA A 81 -19.97 26.21 13.57
N LEU A 82 -21.07 25.62 14.04
CA LEU A 82 -22.20 26.33 14.62
C LEU A 82 -21.78 27.12 15.87
N PHE A 83 -21.06 26.46 16.79
CA PHE A 83 -20.56 27.11 18.01
C PHE A 83 -19.64 28.31 17.69
N LEU A 84 -18.76 28.18 16.69
CA LEU A 84 -17.81 29.23 16.33
C LEU A 84 -18.41 30.37 15.51
N ARG A 85 -19.47 30.10 14.72
CA ARG A 85 -20.00 31.07 13.71
C ARG A 85 -21.46 31.48 13.94
N GLY A 86 -22.17 30.81 14.84
CA GLY A 86 -23.62 31.04 15.02
C GLY A 86 -24.46 30.68 13.80
N SER A 87 -24.07 29.65 13.06
CA SER A 87 -24.62 29.29 11.75
C SER A 87 -25.83 28.32 11.77
N PRO A 88 -26.41 27.97 10.64
CA PRO A 88 -27.83 27.72 10.43
C PRO A 88 -28.41 26.47 11.10
N THR A 89 -29.72 26.47 11.25
CA THR A 89 -30.53 25.43 11.88
C THR A 89 -30.67 24.14 11.04
N GLN A 90 -30.31 24.16 9.74
CA GLN A 90 -30.41 23.00 8.86
C GLN A 90 -29.07 22.69 8.19
N LEU A 91 -28.73 21.39 8.09
CA LEU A 91 -27.58 20.93 7.34
C LEU A 91 -27.89 20.89 5.85
N THR A 92 -27.22 21.75 5.09
CA THR A 92 -27.29 21.73 3.62
C THR A 92 -26.35 20.67 3.04
N PRO A 93 -26.58 20.17 1.80
CA PRO A 93 -25.63 19.30 1.11
C PRO A 93 -24.23 19.89 1.02
N GLU A 94 -24.13 21.22 0.81
CA GLU A 94 -22.87 21.94 0.77
C GLU A 94 -22.08 21.85 2.09
N ALA A 95 -22.75 22.05 3.24
CA ALA A 95 -22.14 21.95 4.56
C ALA A 95 -21.62 20.51 4.83
N LEU A 96 -22.38 19.50 4.40
CA LEU A 96 -22.00 18.10 4.52
C LEU A 96 -20.81 17.74 3.62
N ARG A 97 -20.81 18.18 2.36
CA ARG A 97 -19.67 18.04 1.43
C ARG A 97 -18.42 18.71 1.99
N ALA A 98 -18.55 19.89 2.62
CA ALA A 98 -17.43 20.60 3.25
C ALA A 98 -16.76 19.78 4.36
N THR A 99 -17.48 18.90 5.06
CA THR A 99 -16.88 18.02 6.08
C THR A 99 -15.94 16.97 5.46
N ASN A 100 -16.24 16.46 4.26
CA ASN A 100 -15.34 15.58 3.51
C ASN A 100 -14.13 16.34 2.96
N VAL A 101 -14.32 17.58 2.49
CA VAL A 101 -13.21 18.45 2.06
C VAL A 101 -12.26 18.71 3.23
N ALA A 102 -12.77 19.00 4.43
CA ALA A 102 -11.92 19.17 5.62
C ALA A 102 -11.09 17.91 5.92
N ALA A 103 -11.69 16.72 5.78
CA ALA A 103 -10.97 15.46 5.92
C ALA A 103 -9.89 15.30 4.83
N THR A 104 -10.21 15.58 3.57
CA THR A 104 -9.33 15.29 2.43
C THR A 104 -8.23 16.34 2.25
N ALA A 105 -8.53 17.62 2.45
CA ALA A 105 -7.57 18.70 2.22
C ALA A 105 -6.66 18.96 3.43
N VAL A 106 -7.09 18.59 4.65
CA VAL A 106 -6.36 18.87 5.89
C VAL A 106 -5.95 17.60 6.63
N ALA A 107 -6.90 16.79 7.09
CA ALA A 107 -6.59 15.67 7.97
C ALA A 107 -5.80 14.56 7.25
N LEU A 108 -6.25 14.14 6.08
CA LEU A 108 -5.66 13.03 5.32
C LEU A 108 -4.20 13.31 4.91
N PRO A 109 -3.82 14.48 4.32
CA PRO A 109 -2.44 14.76 3.95
C PRO A 109 -1.50 14.74 5.16
N LEU A 110 -1.90 15.31 6.30
CA LEU A 110 -1.10 15.35 7.52
C LEU A 110 -0.88 13.93 8.09
N ARG A 111 -1.92 13.11 8.10
CA ARG A 111 -1.83 11.74 8.62
C ARG A 111 -1.07 10.80 7.68
N LEU A 112 -1.24 10.97 6.36
CA LEU A 112 -0.44 10.27 5.35
C LEU A 112 1.04 10.63 5.43
N GLN A 113 1.37 11.92 5.61
CA GLN A 113 2.76 12.35 5.77
C GLN A 113 3.39 11.73 7.03
N THR A 114 2.66 11.75 8.15
CA THR A 114 3.10 11.12 9.39
C THR A 114 3.35 9.61 9.19
N LEU A 115 2.43 8.93 8.51
CA LEU A 115 2.56 7.49 8.22
C LEU A 115 3.76 7.21 7.31
N LEU A 116 3.93 7.97 6.24
CA LEU A 116 5.04 7.81 5.30
C LEU A 116 6.39 8.00 6.00
N ASP A 117 6.51 9.00 6.88
CA ASP A 117 7.75 9.25 7.63
C ASP A 117 8.03 8.15 8.65
N ARG A 118 7.01 7.58 9.29
CA ARG A 118 7.15 6.42 10.18
C ARG A 118 7.59 5.17 9.41
N LEU A 119 6.96 4.89 8.26
CA LEU A 119 7.34 3.77 7.40
C LEU A 119 8.79 3.90 6.91
N ARG A 120 9.22 5.10 6.57
CA ARG A 120 10.61 5.37 6.18
C ARG A 120 11.59 5.09 7.32
N ARG A 121 11.26 5.49 8.56
CA ARG A 121 12.08 5.20 9.75
C ARG A 121 12.19 3.69 9.99
N VAL A 122 11.06 2.96 9.95
CA VAL A 122 11.05 1.50 10.13
C VAL A 122 11.92 0.79 9.08
N ARG A 123 12.02 1.35 7.87
CA ARG A 123 12.86 0.82 6.78
C ARG A 123 14.27 1.38 6.74
N ASN A 124 14.71 2.07 7.78
CA ASN A 124 16.01 2.74 7.86
C ASN A 124 16.28 3.69 6.67
N THR A 125 15.21 4.30 6.12
CA THR A 125 15.31 5.35 5.11
C THR A 125 15.08 6.72 5.75
N ARG A 126 15.65 7.77 5.13
CA ARG A 126 15.50 9.12 5.68
C ARG A 126 14.07 9.62 5.54
N PRO A 127 13.46 10.17 6.61
CA PRO A 127 12.19 10.88 6.53
C PRO A 127 12.24 12.00 5.49
N SER A 128 11.09 12.39 4.96
CA SER A 128 11.01 13.43 3.93
C SER A 128 11.55 14.79 4.40
N GLY A 129 11.41 15.10 5.68
CA GLY A 129 11.71 16.43 6.24
C GLY A 129 10.88 17.55 5.61
N ALA A 130 9.94 17.21 4.75
CA ALA A 130 8.99 18.12 4.16
C ALA A 130 7.69 18.10 4.95
N TRP A 131 7.02 19.24 5.07
CA TRP A 131 5.69 19.32 5.65
C TRP A 131 4.68 18.48 4.87
N LEU A 132 4.78 18.51 3.54
CA LEU A 132 4.03 17.66 2.64
C LEU A 132 4.96 17.16 1.52
N SER A 133 5.08 15.84 1.37
CA SER A 133 5.86 15.24 0.30
C SER A 133 5.07 15.11 -0.99
N HIS A 134 5.75 15.13 -2.13
CA HIS A 134 5.13 14.95 -3.43
C HIS A 134 4.34 13.64 -3.55
N THR A 135 4.83 12.56 -2.90
CA THR A 135 4.11 11.29 -2.82
C THR A 135 2.75 11.44 -2.13
N VAL A 136 2.69 12.18 -1.03
CA VAL A 136 1.42 12.41 -0.31
C VAL A 136 0.48 13.28 -1.13
N LEU A 137 1.00 14.33 -1.80
CA LEU A 137 0.21 15.11 -2.74
C LEU A 137 -0.45 14.22 -3.79
N ASN A 138 0.34 13.34 -4.46
CA ASN A 138 -0.19 12.46 -5.49
C ASN A 138 -1.25 11.49 -4.93
N ILE A 139 -1.09 10.99 -3.71
CA ILE A 139 -2.13 10.18 -3.07
C ILE A 139 -3.42 10.98 -2.88
N CYS A 140 -3.34 12.24 -2.46
CA CYS A 140 -4.53 13.09 -2.29
C CYS A 140 -5.18 13.48 -3.63
N LEU A 141 -4.41 13.55 -4.72
CA LEU A 141 -4.89 13.81 -6.07
C LEU A 141 -5.33 12.55 -6.83
N PHE A 142 -5.19 11.37 -6.23
CA PHE A 142 -5.60 10.11 -6.85
C PHE A 142 -7.04 10.19 -7.34
N PRO A 143 -7.32 9.97 -8.65
CA PRO A 143 -8.56 10.41 -9.26
C PRO A 143 -9.84 9.91 -8.57
N PRO A 144 -10.01 8.64 -8.19
CA PRO A 144 -11.20 8.24 -7.44
C PRO A 144 -11.30 8.93 -6.08
N LEU A 145 -10.17 9.10 -5.36
CA LEU A 145 -10.17 9.77 -4.05
C LEU A 145 -10.49 11.26 -4.18
N PHE A 146 -9.88 11.94 -5.17
CA PHE A 146 -10.14 13.34 -5.47
C PHE A 146 -11.60 13.58 -5.89
N PHE A 147 -12.14 12.73 -6.76
CA PHE A 147 -13.52 12.85 -7.22
C PHE A 147 -14.53 12.83 -6.06
N PHE A 148 -14.44 11.79 -5.22
CA PHE A 148 -15.33 11.65 -4.07
C PHE A 148 -15.06 12.66 -2.95
N SER A 149 -13.94 13.39 -2.95
CA SER A 149 -13.66 14.43 -1.96
C SER A 149 -14.64 15.60 -2.01
N GLY A 150 -15.21 15.88 -3.17
CA GLY A 150 -16.17 16.96 -3.35
C GLY A 150 -17.63 16.54 -3.07
N LEU A 151 -17.88 15.27 -2.78
CA LEU A 151 -19.19 14.67 -2.52
C LEU A 151 -19.28 14.16 -1.08
N TYR A 152 -20.49 13.94 -0.58
CA TYR A 152 -20.71 13.42 0.77
C TYR A 152 -20.72 11.87 0.77
N TYR A 153 -19.51 11.29 0.66
CA TYR A 153 -19.28 9.84 0.53
C TYR A 153 -18.39 9.29 1.65
N THR A 154 -18.55 8.02 1.99
CA THR A 154 -17.89 7.38 3.14
C THR A 154 -16.42 7.04 2.91
N ASP A 155 -15.97 6.93 1.65
CA ASP A 155 -14.68 6.34 1.26
C ASP A 155 -13.47 7.07 1.85
N ILE A 156 -13.53 8.40 1.90
CA ILE A 156 -12.43 9.24 2.39
C ILE A 156 -12.22 9.05 3.89
N LEU A 157 -13.30 9.09 4.64
CA LEU A 157 -13.24 8.93 6.10
C LEU A 157 -12.86 7.50 6.48
N ALA A 158 -13.37 6.52 5.73
CA ALA A 158 -12.96 5.12 5.88
C ALA A 158 -11.44 4.96 5.70
N LEU A 159 -10.86 5.58 4.66
CA LEU A 159 -9.41 5.60 4.45
C LEU A 159 -8.68 6.34 5.57
N LEU A 160 -9.15 7.55 5.96
CA LEU A 160 -8.50 8.38 6.97
C LEU A 160 -8.33 7.63 8.30
N VAL A 161 -9.38 6.94 8.76
CA VAL A 161 -9.32 6.20 10.03
C VAL A 161 -8.43 4.97 9.94
N VAL A 162 -8.39 4.28 8.79
CA VAL A 162 -7.43 3.19 8.56
C VAL A 162 -5.99 3.70 8.60
N ILE A 163 -5.70 4.86 7.97
CA ILE A 163 -4.38 5.50 8.03
C ILE A 163 -4.01 5.88 9.47
N GLU A 164 -4.96 6.37 10.24
CA GLU A 164 -4.71 6.73 11.64
C GLU A 164 -4.48 5.50 12.52
N ALA A 165 -5.26 4.44 12.35
CA ALA A 165 -5.03 3.16 13.03
C ALA A 165 -3.63 2.63 12.71
N TYR A 166 -3.18 2.71 11.44
CA TYR A 166 -1.85 2.30 11.04
C TYR A 166 -0.75 3.17 11.68
N ASN A 167 -0.97 4.48 11.78
CA ASN A 167 -0.06 5.37 12.49
C ASN A 167 0.14 4.93 13.96
N TRP A 168 -0.93 4.59 14.65
CA TRP A 168 -0.87 4.15 16.05
C TRP A 168 -0.31 2.75 16.20
N ASP A 169 -0.56 1.85 15.24
CA ASP A 169 0.07 0.53 15.21
C ASP A 169 1.60 0.63 15.11
N LEU A 170 2.12 1.48 14.21
CA LEU A 170 3.56 1.72 14.09
C LEU A 170 4.14 2.40 15.34
N LYS A 171 3.41 3.36 15.93
CA LYS A 171 3.84 4.02 17.17
C LYS A 171 3.96 3.00 18.29
N ARG A 172 2.92 2.22 18.55
CA ARG A 172 2.89 1.15 19.55
C ARG A 172 4.03 0.15 19.36
N SER A 173 4.30 -0.24 18.11
CA SER A 173 5.37 -1.20 17.79
C SER A 173 6.77 -0.62 17.98
N SER A 174 6.95 0.70 17.95
CA SER A 174 8.23 1.38 18.13
C SER A 174 8.54 1.72 19.59
N GLU A 175 7.54 1.75 20.48
CA GLU A 175 7.71 2.09 21.90
C GLU A 175 8.43 0.99 22.69
N GLY A 176 8.52 -0.23 22.16
CA GLY A 176 9.22 -1.37 22.78
C GLY A 176 8.63 -1.77 24.14
N GLY A 177 8.30 -3.04 24.34
CA GLY A 177 7.71 -3.51 25.59
C GLY A 177 6.20 -3.29 25.71
N PHE A 178 5.71 -3.06 26.94
CA PHE A 178 4.29 -2.90 27.25
C PHE A 178 3.88 -1.44 27.09
N ALA A 179 3.10 -1.14 26.04
CA ALA A 179 2.58 0.20 25.73
C ALA A 179 1.03 0.21 25.80
N PRO A 180 0.43 0.18 27.01
CA PRO A 180 -1.01 -0.04 27.17
C PRO A 180 -1.84 1.09 26.57
N LEU A 181 -1.45 2.34 26.75
CA LEU A 181 -2.18 3.50 26.22
C LEU A 181 -2.19 3.50 24.69
N SER A 182 -1.03 3.31 24.05
CA SER A 182 -0.95 3.25 22.59
C SER A 182 -1.71 2.05 22.02
N THR A 183 -1.75 0.93 22.75
CA THR A 183 -2.53 -0.25 22.38
C THR A 183 -4.03 0.01 22.50
N LEU A 184 -4.47 0.64 23.59
CA LEU A 184 -5.88 1.02 23.77
C LEU A 184 -6.34 1.96 22.67
N VAL A 185 -5.56 3.01 22.38
CA VAL A 185 -5.89 3.96 21.31
C VAL A 185 -5.96 3.25 19.96
N PHE A 186 -5.05 2.32 19.67
CA PHE A 186 -5.09 1.51 18.45
C PHE A 186 -6.38 0.67 18.35
N VAL A 187 -6.76 -0.03 19.41
CA VAL A 187 -7.99 -0.85 19.44
C VAL A 187 -9.23 0.02 19.24
N VAL A 188 -9.31 1.15 19.96
CA VAL A 188 -10.41 2.11 19.79
C VAL A 188 -10.49 2.61 18.35
N LEU A 189 -9.38 3.04 17.76
CA LEU A 189 -9.35 3.48 16.34
C LEU A 189 -9.71 2.36 15.38
N GLY A 190 -9.29 1.11 15.66
CA GLY A 190 -9.69 -0.05 14.89
C GLY A 190 -11.21 -0.27 14.91
N LEU A 191 -11.84 -0.17 16.07
CA LEU A 191 -13.30 -0.25 16.21
C LEU A 191 -14.00 0.94 15.55
N VAL A 192 -13.48 2.15 15.72
CA VAL A 192 -13.98 3.35 15.04
C VAL A 192 -13.90 3.20 13.50
N ALA A 193 -12.85 2.57 12.98
CA ALA A 193 -12.75 2.32 11.53
C ALA A 193 -13.92 1.46 11.01
N LEU A 194 -14.44 0.54 11.82
CA LEU A 194 -15.60 -0.27 11.47
C LEU A 194 -16.91 0.54 11.47
N VAL A 195 -16.98 1.60 12.27
CA VAL A 195 -18.14 2.52 12.28
C VAL A 195 -18.22 3.36 10.99
N PHE A 196 -17.11 3.51 10.25
CA PHE A 196 -17.11 4.15 8.93
C PHE A 196 -17.37 3.17 7.79
N ARG A 197 -16.79 1.96 7.87
CA ARG A 197 -17.00 0.93 6.84
C ARG A 197 -16.65 -0.46 7.40
N GLN A 198 -17.55 -1.42 7.28
CA GLN A 198 -17.36 -2.79 7.80
C GLN A 198 -16.13 -3.47 7.17
N THR A 199 -15.88 -3.25 5.88
CA THR A 199 -14.74 -3.82 5.15
C THR A 199 -13.38 -3.33 5.66
N ASN A 200 -13.33 -2.27 6.47
CA ASN A 200 -12.11 -1.82 7.14
C ASN A 200 -11.53 -2.88 8.08
N ILE A 201 -12.34 -3.89 8.51
CA ILE A 201 -11.86 -5.01 9.32
C ILE A 201 -10.65 -5.70 8.67
N PHE A 202 -10.65 -5.88 7.36
CA PHE A 202 -9.55 -6.51 6.63
C PHE A 202 -8.27 -5.68 6.66
N TRP A 203 -8.39 -4.36 6.81
CA TRP A 203 -7.24 -3.46 6.87
C TRP A 203 -6.73 -3.29 8.30
N VAL A 204 -7.60 -3.04 9.27
CA VAL A 204 -7.16 -2.77 10.66
C VAL A 204 -6.84 -4.03 11.45
N ALA A 205 -7.47 -5.17 11.15
CA ALA A 205 -7.21 -6.42 11.87
C ALA A 205 -6.32 -7.39 11.07
N ILE A 206 -6.65 -7.68 9.80
CA ILE A 206 -5.91 -8.69 9.02
C ILE A 206 -4.60 -8.11 8.49
N PHE A 207 -4.63 -6.95 7.81
CA PHE A 207 -3.41 -6.36 7.24
C PHE A 207 -2.43 -5.94 8.34
N LEU A 208 -2.85 -5.09 9.27
CA LEU A 208 -1.97 -4.63 10.35
C LEU A 208 -1.56 -5.78 11.28
N GLY A 209 -2.49 -6.69 11.61
CA GLY A 209 -2.20 -7.89 12.40
C GLY A 209 -1.18 -8.80 11.73
N GLY A 210 -1.35 -9.07 10.44
CA GLY A 210 -0.40 -9.85 9.64
C GLY A 210 0.99 -9.20 9.60
N LEU A 211 1.06 -7.87 9.42
CA LEU A 211 2.34 -7.15 9.47
C LEU A 211 3.00 -7.23 10.86
N GLN A 212 2.21 -7.18 11.94
CA GLN A 212 2.73 -7.30 13.29
C GLN A 212 3.24 -8.71 13.58
N VAL A 213 2.51 -9.75 13.17
CA VAL A 213 2.97 -11.14 13.27
C VAL A 213 4.29 -11.33 12.53
N VAL A 214 4.36 -10.90 11.26
CA VAL A 214 5.62 -10.97 10.47
C VAL A 214 6.75 -10.25 11.18
N ARG A 215 6.50 -9.05 11.71
CA ARG A 215 7.49 -8.27 12.47
C ARG A 215 7.98 -9.03 13.70
N ARG A 216 7.06 -9.65 14.43
CA ARG A 216 7.38 -10.47 15.61
C ARG A 216 8.22 -11.68 15.25
N LEU A 217 7.84 -12.42 14.20
CA LEU A 217 8.60 -13.57 13.71
C LEU A 217 10.01 -13.20 13.30
N ARG A 218 10.21 -12.07 12.61
CA ARG A 218 11.54 -11.58 12.23
C ARG A 218 12.43 -11.25 13.44
N LEU A 219 11.84 -10.77 14.53
CA LEU A 219 12.58 -10.46 15.76
C LEU A 219 12.94 -11.72 16.55
N SER A 220 12.13 -12.78 16.48
CA SER A 220 12.33 -14.02 17.21
C SER A 220 13.11 -15.08 16.45
N SER A 221 13.32 -14.91 15.14
CA SER A 221 13.92 -15.93 14.27
C SER A 221 15.24 -15.48 13.65
N LYS A 222 16.11 -16.44 13.37
CA LYS A 222 17.31 -16.26 12.56
C LYS A 222 16.95 -16.25 11.07
N ARG A 223 17.81 -15.68 10.25
CA ARG A 223 17.63 -15.73 8.80
C ARG A 223 17.93 -17.12 8.26
N CYS A 224 16.99 -17.69 7.50
CA CYS A 224 17.16 -18.96 6.81
C CYS A 224 17.97 -18.78 5.52
N GLU A 225 19.00 -19.60 5.31
CA GLU A 225 19.84 -19.64 4.11
C GLU A 225 19.51 -20.83 3.19
N ALA A 226 18.62 -21.71 3.62
CA ALA A 226 18.20 -22.88 2.84
C ALA A 226 17.48 -22.48 1.54
N SER A 227 17.59 -23.32 0.51
CA SER A 227 17.00 -23.06 -0.81
C SER A 227 15.88 -24.02 -1.22
N GLY A 228 15.89 -25.26 -0.67
CA GLY A 228 14.89 -26.28 -0.94
C GLY A 228 13.61 -26.11 -0.12
N PHE A 229 12.44 -26.53 -0.65
CA PHE A 229 11.17 -26.45 0.08
C PHE A 229 11.18 -27.23 1.40
N ALA A 230 11.67 -28.47 1.38
CA ALA A 230 11.76 -29.32 2.56
C ALA A 230 12.78 -28.78 3.58
N ASP A 231 13.89 -28.21 3.10
CA ASP A 231 14.93 -27.65 3.97
C ASP A 231 14.44 -26.37 4.65
N ILE A 232 13.68 -25.54 3.95
CA ILE A 232 13.05 -24.34 4.52
C ILE A 232 11.99 -24.72 5.57
N ALA A 233 11.20 -25.76 5.33
CA ALA A 233 10.26 -26.25 6.33
C ALA A 233 10.97 -26.78 7.59
N ARG A 234 12.06 -27.55 7.43
CA ARG A 234 12.89 -28.03 8.55
C ARG A 234 13.59 -26.87 9.28
N ALA A 235 14.10 -25.88 8.55
CA ALA A 235 14.70 -24.68 9.11
C ALA A 235 13.69 -23.85 9.93
N GLY A 236 12.43 -23.80 9.50
CA GLY A 236 11.35 -23.14 10.23
C GLY A 236 11.13 -23.71 11.63
N TRP A 237 11.22 -25.02 11.81
CA TRP A 237 11.17 -25.68 13.13
C TRP A 237 12.39 -25.35 14.02
N LYS A 238 13.50 -24.89 13.42
CA LYS A 238 14.69 -24.38 14.14
C LYS A 238 14.66 -22.87 14.36
N ASN A 239 13.51 -22.23 14.18
CA ASN A 239 13.35 -20.77 14.24
C ASN A 239 14.20 -20.01 13.21
N GLU A 240 14.32 -20.53 11.99
CA GLU A 240 14.96 -19.85 10.89
C GLU A 240 13.89 -19.41 9.86
N LEU A 241 13.77 -18.10 9.64
CA LEU A 241 12.74 -17.52 8.77
C LEU A 241 13.30 -17.25 7.36
N TYR A 242 12.64 -17.82 6.34
CA TYR A 242 12.89 -17.52 4.95
C TYR A 242 11.93 -16.41 4.46
N ASP A 243 12.45 -15.21 4.27
CA ASP A 243 11.68 -14.04 3.83
C ASP A 243 12.57 -13.11 2.98
N PRO A 244 12.76 -13.44 1.68
CA PRO A 244 13.63 -12.67 0.78
C PRO A 244 13.02 -11.31 0.42
N PHE A 245 13.85 -10.39 -0.08
CA PHE A 245 13.36 -9.14 -0.65
C PHE A 245 12.65 -9.40 -1.99
N VAL A 246 11.62 -8.59 -2.29
CA VAL A 246 10.84 -8.73 -3.53
C VAL A 246 11.72 -8.57 -4.77
N SER A 247 12.77 -7.73 -4.72
CA SER A 247 13.73 -7.55 -5.80
C SER A 247 14.46 -8.83 -6.23
N ASP A 248 14.66 -9.76 -5.31
CA ASP A 248 15.41 -11.00 -5.54
C ASP A 248 14.50 -12.22 -5.70
N ALA A 249 13.21 -12.07 -5.35
CA ALA A 249 12.25 -13.16 -5.27
C ALA A 249 11.79 -13.65 -6.66
N SER A 250 11.59 -14.95 -6.76
CA SER A 250 10.88 -15.63 -7.85
C SER A 250 9.51 -16.09 -7.38
N ILE A 251 8.65 -16.55 -8.28
CA ILE A 251 7.33 -17.08 -7.90
C ILE A 251 7.44 -18.21 -6.85
N ALA A 252 8.43 -19.09 -6.95
CA ALA A 252 8.67 -20.15 -5.99
C ALA A 252 8.98 -19.62 -4.59
N ASP A 253 9.60 -18.44 -4.49
CA ASP A 253 9.98 -17.86 -3.20
C ASP A 253 8.77 -17.32 -2.43
N TYR A 254 7.66 -17.00 -3.10
CA TYR A 254 6.39 -16.68 -2.44
C TYR A 254 5.83 -17.92 -1.71
N PHE A 255 5.85 -19.09 -2.35
CA PHE A 255 5.41 -20.32 -1.71
C PHE A 255 6.35 -20.75 -0.58
N LYS A 256 7.67 -20.65 -0.80
CA LYS A 256 8.67 -20.96 0.23
C LYS A 256 8.51 -20.06 1.46
N ALA A 257 8.35 -18.75 1.25
CA ALA A 257 8.11 -17.78 2.31
C ALA A 257 6.80 -18.06 3.06
N SER A 258 5.72 -18.44 2.34
CA SER A 258 4.45 -18.82 2.96
C SER A 258 4.61 -20.04 3.87
N ILE A 259 5.29 -21.09 3.40
CA ILE A 259 5.59 -22.28 4.23
C ILE A 259 6.42 -21.89 5.45
N SER A 260 7.50 -21.13 5.25
CA SER A 260 8.37 -20.68 6.34
C SER A 260 7.62 -19.86 7.39
N LEU A 261 6.79 -18.90 6.95
CA LEU A 261 5.97 -18.07 7.87
C LEU A 261 5.03 -18.92 8.71
N VAL A 262 4.34 -19.90 8.09
CA VAL A 262 3.42 -20.79 8.81
C VAL A 262 4.17 -21.66 9.83
N VAL A 263 5.26 -22.31 9.41
CA VAL A 263 6.02 -23.21 10.30
C VAL A 263 6.64 -22.46 11.47
N VAL A 264 7.28 -21.29 11.19
CA VAL A 264 7.87 -20.48 12.26
C VAL A 264 6.80 -19.91 13.19
N ALA A 265 5.61 -19.54 12.65
CA ALA A 265 4.49 -19.06 13.49
C ALA A 265 3.97 -20.18 14.41
N LEU A 266 3.83 -21.40 13.92
CA LEU A 266 3.43 -22.56 14.74
C LEU A 266 4.46 -22.85 15.83
N ASN A 267 5.75 -22.74 15.52
CA ASN A 267 6.82 -22.94 16.49
C ASN A 267 6.90 -21.82 17.55
N ASN A 268 6.34 -20.63 17.25
CA ASN A 268 6.32 -19.46 18.14
C ASN A 268 4.89 -19.05 18.54
N LEU A 269 3.95 -19.98 18.61
CA LEU A 269 2.51 -19.73 18.74
C LEU A 269 2.15 -18.78 19.90
N GLY A 270 2.76 -18.96 21.07
CA GLY A 270 2.52 -18.10 22.23
C GLY A 270 2.90 -16.63 21.97
N SER A 271 4.03 -16.41 21.29
CA SER A 271 4.50 -15.07 20.92
C SER A 271 3.64 -14.44 19.82
N VAL A 272 3.17 -15.25 18.87
CA VAL A 272 2.25 -14.83 17.80
C VAL A 272 0.91 -14.42 18.40
N ILE A 273 0.29 -15.27 19.24
CA ILE A 273 -0.99 -14.97 19.88
C ILE A 273 -0.88 -13.71 20.74
N SER A 274 0.14 -13.59 21.58
CA SER A 274 0.31 -12.40 22.44
C SER A 274 0.43 -11.10 21.62
N SER A 275 1.13 -11.14 20.49
CA SER A 275 1.25 -9.98 19.59
C SER A 275 -0.04 -9.71 18.80
N ALA A 276 -0.89 -10.71 18.59
CA ALA A 276 -2.14 -10.62 17.84
C ALA A 276 -3.33 -10.15 18.69
N ILE A 277 -3.25 -10.18 20.04
CA ILE A 277 -4.35 -9.84 20.96
C ILE A 277 -5.09 -8.54 20.56
N PRO A 278 -4.45 -7.39 20.28
CA PRO A 278 -5.16 -6.16 19.94
C PRO A 278 -6.02 -6.29 18.66
N TYR A 279 -5.56 -7.06 17.69
CA TYR A 279 -6.29 -7.30 16.44
C TYR A 279 -7.41 -8.31 16.62
N LEU A 280 -7.21 -9.31 17.48
CA LEU A 280 -8.24 -10.27 17.87
C LEU A 280 -9.38 -9.58 18.62
N LEU A 281 -9.08 -8.57 19.45
CA LEU A 281 -10.12 -7.75 20.11
C LEU A 281 -10.96 -6.97 19.09
N ILE A 282 -10.35 -6.42 18.04
CA ILE A 282 -11.08 -5.74 16.96
C ILE A 282 -11.95 -6.76 16.19
N LEU A 283 -11.41 -7.95 15.88
CA LEU A 283 -12.16 -9.04 15.24
C LEU A 283 -13.32 -9.53 16.12
N ALA A 284 -13.11 -9.68 17.42
CA ALA A 284 -14.15 -10.06 18.37
C ALA A 284 -15.25 -8.98 18.45
N GLY A 285 -14.88 -7.69 18.48
CA GLY A 285 -15.83 -6.59 18.41
C GLY A 285 -16.67 -6.61 17.13
N PHE A 286 -16.03 -6.87 15.98
CA PHE A 286 -16.75 -7.04 14.71
C PHE A 286 -17.66 -8.28 14.71
N GLY A 287 -17.14 -9.43 15.19
CA GLY A 287 -17.94 -10.65 15.33
C GLY A 287 -19.16 -10.45 16.24
N GLY A 288 -18.99 -9.75 17.37
CA GLY A 288 -20.08 -9.37 18.25
C GLY A 288 -21.13 -8.48 17.55
N PHE A 289 -20.67 -7.51 16.74
CA PHE A 289 -21.56 -6.70 15.92
C PHE A 289 -22.35 -7.56 14.91
N VAL A 290 -21.68 -8.47 14.19
CA VAL A 290 -22.33 -9.34 13.20
C VAL A 290 -23.37 -10.25 13.84
N LEU A 291 -23.07 -10.81 15.01
CA LEU A 291 -24.01 -11.63 15.78
C LEU A 291 -25.20 -10.80 16.29
N TRP A 292 -24.95 -9.60 16.78
CA TRP A 292 -26.01 -8.71 17.25
C TRP A 292 -26.92 -8.21 16.12
N ASN A 293 -26.34 -7.88 14.94
CA ASN A 293 -27.05 -7.31 13.79
C ASN A 293 -27.67 -8.36 12.86
N ASP A 294 -27.42 -9.66 13.11
CA ASP A 294 -27.81 -10.77 12.23
C ASP A 294 -27.29 -10.58 10.79
N GLY A 295 -26.05 -10.13 10.66
CA GLY A 295 -25.39 -9.92 9.38
C GLY A 295 -24.37 -8.80 9.37
N VAL A 296 -23.62 -8.72 8.26
CA VAL A 296 -22.57 -7.71 8.07
C VAL A 296 -23.14 -6.34 7.73
N VAL A 297 -24.23 -6.30 6.98
CA VAL A 297 -24.91 -5.07 6.54
C VAL A 297 -25.80 -4.54 7.66
N LEU A 298 -25.67 -3.26 8.01
CA LEU A 298 -26.46 -2.64 9.07
C LEU A 298 -27.96 -2.62 8.69
N GLY A 299 -28.79 -2.85 9.67
CA GLY A 299 -30.25 -2.91 9.51
C GLY A 299 -30.80 -4.27 9.97
N ARG A 300 -31.04 -4.37 11.29
CA ARG A 300 -31.73 -5.53 11.85
C ARG A 300 -33.15 -5.59 11.26
N SER A 301 -33.53 -6.74 10.72
CA SER A 301 -34.93 -7.00 10.39
C SER A 301 -35.75 -7.03 11.69
N ILE A 302 -36.09 -5.86 12.21
CA ILE A 302 -37.08 -5.72 13.30
C ILE A 302 -38.47 -6.02 12.74
N GLY A 303 -38.66 -7.18 12.18
CA GLY A 303 -39.95 -7.44 11.54
C GLY A 303 -40.08 -8.82 10.97
N ARG A 304 -39.53 -9.85 11.63
CA ARG A 304 -39.83 -11.23 11.24
C ARG A 304 -41.30 -11.64 11.45
N VAL A 305 -42.14 -10.76 11.99
CA VAL A 305 -43.54 -11.13 12.38
C VAL A 305 -44.65 -10.35 11.65
N VAL A 306 -44.42 -9.20 11.01
CA VAL A 306 -45.55 -8.38 10.53
C VAL A 306 -45.56 -7.99 9.06
N SER A 307 -44.57 -8.24 8.24
CA SER A 307 -44.64 -7.85 6.81
C SER A 307 -43.79 -8.68 5.87
N ALA A 308 -44.21 -9.92 5.66
CA ALA A 308 -43.66 -10.77 4.59
C ALA A 308 -44.12 -10.34 3.17
N ARG A 309 -44.69 -9.17 2.96
CA ARG A 309 -45.34 -8.82 1.67
C ARG A 309 -45.14 -7.41 1.11
N LEU A 310 -44.38 -6.52 1.73
CA LEU A 310 -44.22 -5.17 1.15
C LEU A 310 -42.82 -4.63 1.30
N THR A 311 -42.07 -4.63 0.21
CA THR A 311 -41.11 -3.61 -0.28
C THR A 311 -39.76 -3.38 0.37
N ALA A 312 -39.34 -4.03 1.43
CA ALA A 312 -38.02 -3.75 2.03
C ALA A 312 -36.91 -4.81 1.76
N ALA A 313 -37.24 -5.87 1.02
CA ALA A 313 -36.29 -6.97 0.76
C ALA A 313 -35.29 -6.69 -0.39
N GLY A 314 -35.54 -5.67 -1.21
CA GLY A 314 -34.86 -5.53 -2.50
C GLY A 314 -33.36 -5.21 -2.44
N HIS A 315 -32.88 -4.48 -1.43
CA HIS A 315 -31.46 -4.06 -1.41
C HIS A 315 -30.54 -5.03 -0.65
N LYS A 316 -31.02 -5.70 0.38
CA LYS A 316 -30.22 -6.66 1.16
C LYS A 316 -29.82 -7.90 0.32
N GLU A 317 -30.68 -8.32 -0.60
CA GLU A 317 -30.42 -9.47 -1.50
C GLU A 317 -29.30 -9.21 -2.50
N TYR A 318 -29.15 -7.97 -2.96
CA TYR A 318 -28.09 -7.57 -3.89
C TYR A 318 -26.72 -7.36 -3.22
N HIS A 319 -26.69 -7.25 -1.89
CA HIS A 319 -25.46 -7.07 -1.10
C HIS A 319 -25.04 -8.32 -0.32
N THR A 320 -25.56 -9.50 -0.70
CA THR A 320 -25.06 -10.76 -0.13
C THR A 320 -23.63 -11.00 -0.53
N ALA A 321 -22.79 -11.36 0.45
CA ALA A 321 -21.41 -11.71 0.19
C ALA A 321 -21.34 -12.91 -0.78
N GLY A 322 -20.58 -12.75 -1.84
CA GLY A 322 -20.33 -13.78 -2.86
C GLY A 322 -18.84 -13.98 -3.08
N LEU A 323 -18.46 -15.14 -3.55
CA LEU A 323 -17.06 -15.40 -3.92
C LEU A 323 -16.82 -14.91 -5.35
N HIS A 324 -16.28 -13.69 -5.50
CA HIS A 324 -15.99 -13.06 -6.79
C HIS A 324 -14.47 -12.89 -6.99
N LEU A 325 -13.78 -13.98 -7.31
CA LEU A 325 -12.32 -14.02 -7.50
C LEU A 325 -11.80 -13.08 -8.61
N PRO A 326 -12.53 -12.85 -9.74
CA PRO A 326 -12.06 -11.92 -10.78
C PRO A 326 -11.81 -10.50 -10.30
N GLN A 327 -12.36 -10.06 -9.17
CA GLN A 327 -12.00 -8.78 -8.55
C GLN A 327 -10.48 -8.63 -8.36
N MET A 328 -9.78 -9.75 -8.02
CA MET A 328 -8.33 -9.78 -7.92
C MET A 328 -7.61 -9.73 -9.27
N LEU A 329 -8.33 -9.84 -10.38
CA LEU A 329 -7.78 -9.64 -11.73
C LEU A 329 -8.01 -8.21 -12.20
N TYR A 330 -9.19 -7.64 -11.94
CA TYR A 330 -9.56 -6.30 -12.37
C TYR A 330 -8.73 -5.19 -11.68
N ILE A 331 -8.24 -5.44 -10.47
CA ILE A 331 -7.42 -4.49 -9.73
C ILE A 331 -6.07 -4.18 -10.43
N TRP A 332 -5.50 -5.12 -11.20
CA TRP A 332 -4.19 -4.93 -11.80
C TRP A 332 -4.16 -3.90 -12.91
N PRO A 333 -5.03 -3.96 -13.96
CA PRO A 333 -5.08 -2.90 -14.96
C PRO A 333 -5.52 -1.55 -14.36
N TYR A 334 -6.35 -1.54 -13.31
CA TYR A 334 -6.67 -0.34 -12.58
C TYR A 334 -5.42 0.31 -11.96
N PHE A 335 -4.56 -0.45 -11.30
CA PHE A 335 -3.31 0.05 -10.73
C PHE A 335 -2.38 0.57 -11.82
N VAL A 336 -2.22 -0.15 -12.92
CA VAL A 336 -1.37 0.26 -14.03
C VAL A 336 -1.90 1.53 -14.68
N PHE A 337 -3.20 1.64 -14.92
CA PHE A 337 -3.82 2.82 -15.51
C PHE A 337 -3.53 4.10 -14.71
N PHE A 338 -3.66 4.05 -13.41
CA PHE A 338 -3.38 5.21 -12.57
C PHE A 338 -1.90 5.44 -12.29
N SER A 339 -1.10 4.39 -12.25
CA SER A 339 0.29 4.47 -11.77
C SER A 339 1.34 4.19 -12.87
N TRP A 340 0.94 4.21 -14.15
CA TRP A 340 1.87 3.91 -15.23
C TRP A 340 3.17 4.75 -15.20
N PRO A 341 3.19 6.02 -14.76
CA PRO A 341 4.44 6.78 -14.70
C PRO A 341 5.48 6.17 -13.75
N LEU A 342 5.02 5.43 -12.73
CA LEU A 342 5.88 4.74 -11.78
C LEU A 342 6.26 3.32 -12.23
N LEU A 343 5.50 2.74 -13.16
CA LEU A 343 5.59 1.35 -13.58
C LEU A 343 6.27 1.14 -14.93
N LEU A 344 6.42 2.20 -15.73
CA LEU A 344 7.01 2.13 -17.07
C LEU A 344 8.49 1.76 -17.10
N SER A 345 9.17 1.97 -16.02
CA SER A 345 10.60 1.77 -15.84
C SER A 345 11.12 0.46 -16.49
N PRO A 346 10.62 -0.73 -16.16
CA PRO A 346 11.07 -1.98 -16.75
C PRO A 346 10.80 -2.10 -18.25
N VAL A 347 9.64 -1.59 -18.69
CA VAL A 347 9.18 -1.72 -20.09
C VAL A 347 10.00 -0.83 -21.03
N VAL A 348 10.25 0.41 -20.61
CA VAL A 348 11.07 1.36 -21.40
C VAL A 348 12.50 0.84 -21.56
N ASN A 349 13.09 0.28 -20.51
CA ASN A 349 14.43 -0.32 -20.61
C ASN A 349 14.51 -1.56 -21.52
N LEU A 350 13.38 -2.24 -21.71
CA LEU A 350 13.29 -3.40 -22.59
C LEU A 350 13.14 -3.01 -24.07
N VAL A 351 12.29 -2.01 -24.33
CA VAL A 351 11.86 -1.64 -25.68
C VAL A 351 12.77 -0.60 -26.33
N LEU A 352 13.30 0.34 -25.54
CA LEU A 352 14.12 1.43 -26.05
C LEU A 352 15.61 1.18 -25.80
N PRO A 353 16.43 1.07 -26.85
CA PRO A 353 17.87 1.03 -26.69
C PRO A 353 18.35 2.32 -25.99
N LYS A 354 19.31 2.16 -25.08
CA LYS A 354 19.85 3.28 -24.27
C LYS A 354 20.37 4.47 -25.08
N SER A 355 20.70 4.24 -26.35
CA SER A 355 21.15 5.26 -27.29
C SER A 355 20.03 6.22 -27.74
N LEU A 356 18.78 5.77 -27.68
CA LEU A 356 17.62 6.59 -28.07
C LEU A 356 16.96 7.32 -26.87
N LEU A 357 17.31 6.96 -25.65
CA LEU A 357 16.84 7.70 -24.47
C LEU A 357 17.65 9.01 -24.34
N PRO A 358 16.98 10.17 -24.36
CA PRO A 358 17.66 11.43 -24.11
C PRO A 358 18.42 11.34 -22.77
N LYS A 359 19.68 11.79 -22.74
CA LYS A 359 20.55 11.71 -21.54
C LYS A 359 19.97 12.40 -20.30
N PHE A 360 18.99 13.29 -20.48
CA PHE A 360 18.27 13.97 -19.41
C PHE A 360 17.08 13.16 -18.83
N ILE A 361 16.67 12.07 -19.49
CA ILE A 361 15.60 11.19 -19.02
C ILE A 361 16.26 9.96 -18.38
N ASP A 362 16.85 10.13 -17.22
CA ASP A 362 17.21 9.00 -16.36
C ASP A 362 16.01 8.71 -15.43
N PHE A 363 15.19 7.74 -15.81
CA PHE A 363 14.06 7.30 -14.99
C PHE A 363 14.49 6.58 -13.70
N GLY A 364 15.78 6.62 -13.33
CA GLY A 364 16.29 6.02 -12.10
C GLY A 364 16.23 4.49 -12.07
N PHE A 365 16.38 3.85 -13.23
CA PHE A 365 16.16 2.42 -13.38
C PHE A 365 17.26 1.56 -12.78
N PRO A 366 16.93 0.55 -12.00
CA PRO A 366 17.92 -0.39 -11.50
C PRO A 366 18.51 -1.19 -12.66
N LYS A 367 19.84 -1.16 -12.77
CA LYS A 367 20.60 -1.82 -13.85
C LYS A 367 20.42 -3.35 -13.92
N LYS A 368 19.79 -3.98 -12.93
CA LYS A 368 19.65 -5.44 -12.80
C LYS A 368 18.23 -5.98 -12.88
N GLN A 369 17.21 -5.15 -13.08
CA GLN A 369 15.85 -5.67 -13.17
C GLN A 369 15.63 -6.40 -14.49
N LYS A 370 15.13 -7.63 -14.38
CA LYS A 370 14.69 -8.42 -15.54
C LYS A 370 13.46 -7.74 -16.14
N GLY A 371 13.56 -7.32 -17.37
CA GLY A 371 12.50 -6.57 -18.06
C GLY A 371 11.20 -7.36 -18.31
N LEU A 372 11.22 -8.70 -18.18
CA LEU A 372 10.06 -9.57 -18.44
C LEU A 372 9.88 -10.60 -17.32
N PRO A 373 8.63 -11.07 -17.12
CA PRO A 373 8.35 -12.17 -16.21
C PRO A 373 9.05 -13.45 -16.68
N LYS A 374 9.48 -14.29 -15.76
CA LYS A 374 10.04 -15.59 -16.09
C LYS A 374 8.96 -16.46 -16.74
N LEU A 375 9.33 -17.24 -17.77
CA LEU A 375 8.40 -18.16 -18.46
C LEU A 375 7.68 -19.09 -17.47
N LEU A 376 8.39 -19.62 -16.48
CA LEU A 376 7.80 -20.45 -15.43
C LEU A 376 6.69 -19.71 -14.66
N THR A 377 6.87 -18.42 -14.38
CA THR A 377 5.83 -17.61 -13.72
C THR A 377 4.59 -17.50 -14.61
N ALA A 378 4.76 -17.27 -15.90
CA ALA A 378 3.65 -17.22 -16.86
C ALA A 378 2.93 -18.57 -16.96
N LEU A 379 3.68 -19.67 -17.06
CA LEU A 379 3.13 -21.04 -17.14
C LEU A 379 2.34 -21.45 -15.90
N VAL A 380 2.63 -20.90 -14.72
CA VAL A 380 1.88 -21.19 -13.50
C VAL A 380 0.70 -20.23 -13.33
N VAL A 381 0.91 -18.93 -13.51
CA VAL A 381 -0.08 -17.91 -13.14
C VAL A 381 -1.19 -17.76 -14.19
N ILE A 382 -0.85 -17.82 -15.50
CA ILE A 382 -1.85 -17.64 -16.56
C ILE A 382 -2.94 -18.72 -16.53
N PRO A 383 -2.64 -20.02 -16.38
CA PRO A 383 -3.69 -21.04 -16.25
C PRO A 383 -4.60 -20.83 -15.05
N ILE A 384 -4.06 -20.38 -13.89
CA ILE A 384 -4.85 -20.06 -12.70
C ILE A 384 -5.80 -18.89 -13.00
N MET A 385 -5.31 -17.82 -13.63
CA MET A 385 -6.14 -16.68 -14.02
C MET A 385 -7.22 -17.07 -15.04
N LEU A 386 -6.91 -17.93 -16.01
CA LEU A 386 -7.86 -18.48 -16.98
C LEU A 386 -8.96 -19.29 -16.28
N ALA A 387 -8.59 -20.15 -15.33
CA ALA A 387 -9.53 -20.91 -14.53
C ALA A 387 -10.47 -19.99 -13.72
N VAL A 388 -9.92 -18.95 -13.08
CA VAL A 388 -10.72 -17.94 -12.36
C VAL A 388 -11.71 -17.26 -13.29
N VAL A 389 -11.27 -16.83 -14.49
CA VAL A 389 -12.17 -16.18 -15.47
C VAL A 389 -13.23 -17.15 -15.99
N HIS A 390 -12.87 -18.42 -16.19
CA HIS A 390 -13.79 -19.42 -16.73
C HIS A 390 -14.88 -19.80 -15.72
N PHE A 391 -14.49 -20.11 -14.49
CA PHE A 391 -15.38 -20.70 -13.49
C PHE A 391 -16.06 -19.69 -12.56
N ASN A 392 -15.51 -18.48 -12.40
CA ASN A 392 -15.97 -17.57 -11.35
C ASN A 392 -16.27 -16.14 -11.86
N THR A 393 -16.47 -15.92 -13.17
CA THR A 393 -16.92 -14.60 -13.66
C THR A 393 -18.38 -14.39 -13.28
N ILE A 394 -18.62 -13.56 -12.28
CA ILE A 394 -19.94 -13.12 -11.86
C ILE A 394 -20.22 -11.75 -12.49
N VAL A 395 -21.40 -11.61 -13.08
CA VAL A 395 -21.87 -10.33 -13.61
C VAL A 395 -23.01 -9.87 -12.72
N HIS A 396 -22.71 -8.92 -11.85
CA HIS A 396 -23.73 -8.33 -11.00
C HIS A 396 -24.72 -7.53 -11.88
N PRO A 397 -26.05 -7.65 -11.67
CA PRO A 397 -27.05 -6.95 -12.48
C PRO A 397 -26.78 -5.45 -12.64
N PHE A 398 -26.42 -4.76 -11.57
CA PHE A 398 -26.12 -3.32 -11.59
C PHE A 398 -24.88 -2.95 -12.43
N THR A 399 -23.90 -3.84 -12.57
CA THR A 399 -22.68 -3.58 -13.36
C THR A 399 -22.99 -3.33 -14.84
N LEU A 400 -24.04 -3.96 -15.39
CA LEU A 400 -24.47 -3.83 -16.79
C LEU A 400 -25.85 -3.14 -16.96
N ALA A 401 -26.45 -2.65 -15.89
CA ALA A 401 -27.70 -1.88 -15.92
C ALA A 401 -27.46 -0.38 -15.75
N ASP A 402 -26.52 0.02 -14.89
CA ASP A 402 -26.27 1.43 -14.57
C ASP A 402 -25.16 2.01 -15.45
N ASN A 403 -25.52 2.73 -16.51
CA ASN A 403 -24.62 3.37 -17.46
C ASN A 403 -24.02 4.69 -16.95
N ARG A 404 -24.30 5.11 -15.72
CA ARG A 404 -23.66 6.28 -15.08
C ARG A 404 -22.23 5.97 -14.66
N HIS A 405 -21.91 4.72 -14.37
CA HIS A 405 -20.58 4.31 -13.92
C HIS A 405 -19.64 3.94 -15.06
N TYR A 406 -18.40 4.39 -15.02
CA TYR A 406 -17.38 4.01 -16.01
C TYR A 406 -17.17 2.51 -16.12
N VAL A 407 -17.38 1.78 -15.02
CA VAL A 407 -17.30 0.31 -14.96
C VAL A 407 -18.27 -0.36 -15.95
N PHE A 408 -19.46 0.22 -16.14
CA PHE A 408 -20.44 -0.28 -17.13
C PHE A 408 -19.80 -0.42 -18.53
N TYR A 409 -19.09 0.60 -18.99
CA TYR A 409 -18.47 0.62 -20.33
C TYR A 409 -17.32 -0.38 -20.43
N VAL A 410 -16.50 -0.49 -19.40
CA VAL A 410 -15.41 -1.48 -19.34
C VAL A 410 -15.96 -2.90 -19.41
N PHE A 411 -17.00 -3.21 -18.62
CA PHE A 411 -17.63 -4.53 -18.60
C PHE A 411 -18.45 -4.81 -19.85
N ARG A 412 -19.04 -3.81 -20.48
CA ARG A 412 -19.70 -3.95 -21.78
C ARG A 412 -18.70 -4.40 -22.86
N ILE A 413 -17.50 -3.82 -22.89
CA ILE A 413 -16.43 -4.26 -23.79
C ILE A 413 -15.97 -5.68 -23.44
N LEU A 414 -15.69 -5.94 -22.16
CA LEU A 414 -15.12 -7.18 -21.68
C LEU A 414 -16.02 -8.41 -21.87
N LEU A 415 -17.36 -8.22 -21.71
CA LEU A 415 -18.29 -9.32 -21.61
C LEU A 415 -19.32 -9.39 -22.76
N ARG A 416 -19.64 -8.25 -23.41
CA ARG A 416 -20.74 -8.22 -24.41
C ARG A 416 -20.29 -8.23 -25.86
N ILE A 417 -19.07 -7.77 -26.18
CA ILE A 417 -18.63 -7.68 -27.59
C ILE A 417 -18.35 -9.08 -28.14
N HIS A 418 -17.52 -9.87 -27.46
CA HIS A 418 -17.22 -11.24 -27.85
C HIS A 418 -16.73 -12.07 -26.65
N PRO A 419 -17.18 -13.33 -26.49
CA PRO A 419 -16.79 -14.16 -25.34
C PRO A 419 -15.28 -14.39 -25.18
N ALA A 420 -14.51 -14.35 -26.26
CA ALA A 420 -13.06 -14.51 -26.22
C ALA A 420 -12.33 -13.33 -25.55
N ILE A 421 -12.94 -12.14 -25.49
CA ILE A 421 -12.28 -10.93 -24.95
C ILE A 421 -11.95 -11.11 -23.47
N LYS A 422 -12.82 -11.71 -22.68
CA LYS A 422 -12.57 -11.99 -21.26
C LYS A 422 -11.36 -12.89 -21.03
N TYR A 423 -11.09 -13.82 -21.93
CA TYR A 423 -9.90 -14.70 -21.87
C TYR A 423 -8.65 -14.01 -22.40
N ALA A 424 -8.76 -13.21 -23.48
CA ALA A 424 -7.65 -12.39 -23.98
C ALA A 424 -7.19 -11.36 -22.93
N ALA A 425 -8.10 -10.82 -22.13
CA ALA A 425 -7.79 -9.91 -21.05
C ALA A 425 -6.88 -10.53 -19.97
N VAL A 426 -6.80 -11.86 -19.87
CA VAL A 426 -5.91 -12.54 -18.90
C VAL A 426 -4.44 -12.20 -19.16
N ALA A 427 -4.03 -12.04 -20.41
CA ALA A 427 -2.67 -11.60 -20.74
C ALA A 427 -2.39 -10.19 -20.17
N VAL A 428 -3.37 -9.29 -20.28
CA VAL A 428 -3.28 -7.94 -19.71
C VAL A 428 -3.24 -8.01 -18.18
N TYR A 429 -4.10 -8.80 -17.53
CA TYR A 429 -4.10 -8.99 -16.09
C TYR A 429 -2.76 -9.50 -15.58
N PHE A 430 -2.19 -10.50 -16.25
CA PHE A 430 -0.89 -11.06 -15.88
C PHE A 430 0.25 -10.05 -15.98
N LEU A 431 0.34 -9.31 -17.10
CA LEU A 431 1.38 -8.30 -17.29
C LEU A 431 1.24 -7.15 -16.28
N CYS A 432 0.01 -6.68 -16.06
CA CYS A 432 -0.26 -5.64 -15.07
C CYS A 432 0.08 -6.10 -13.65
N ALA A 433 -0.30 -7.31 -13.26
CA ALA A 433 0.03 -7.89 -11.95
C ALA A 433 1.55 -7.98 -11.76
N TRP A 434 2.27 -8.47 -12.78
CA TRP A 434 3.72 -8.53 -12.76
C TRP A 434 4.36 -7.15 -12.57
N MET A 435 3.89 -6.13 -13.30
CA MET A 435 4.40 -4.75 -13.18
C MET A 435 4.17 -4.20 -11.77
N VAL A 436 2.96 -4.33 -11.24
CA VAL A 436 2.57 -3.81 -9.92
C VAL A 436 3.35 -4.47 -8.77
N ILE A 437 3.51 -5.80 -8.82
CA ILE A 437 4.26 -6.54 -7.79
C ILE A 437 5.76 -6.24 -7.91
N SER A 438 6.30 -6.19 -9.13
CA SER A 438 7.72 -5.90 -9.38
C SER A 438 8.11 -4.50 -8.89
N ALA A 439 7.17 -3.55 -8.88
CA ALA A 439 7.43 -2.18 -8.41
C ALA A 439 7.87 -2.11 -6.93
N PHE A 440 7.47 -3.06 -6.11
CA PHE A 440 7.97 -3.16 -4.73
C PHE A 440 9.47 -3.47 -4.66
N GLY A 441 10.02 -4.11 -5.69
CA GLY A 441 11.44 -4.47 -5.79
C GLY A 441 12.30 -3.42 -6.50
N PHE A 442 11.77 -2.26 -6.87
CA PHE A 442 12.55 -1.20 -7.51
C PHE A 442 13.55 -0.64 -6.50
N THR A 443 14.82 -1.04 -6.64
CA THR A 443 15.88 -0.51 -5.80
C THR A 443 16.36 0.81 -6.37
N THR A 444 16.35 1.86 -5.56
CA THR A 444 17.08 3.07 -5.88
C THR A 444 18.58 2.75 -5.84
N ILE A 445 19.28 2.95 -6.95
CA ILE A 445 20.74 2.76 -6.98
C ILE A 445 21.34 3.83 -6.07
N SER A 446 21.61 3.46 -4.84
CA SER A 446 22.58 4.21 -4.04
C SER A 446 23.93 3.96 -4.67
N THR A 447 24.55 5.01 -5.21
CA THR A 447 25.97 5.02 -5.61
C THR A 447 26.77 4.36 -4.49
N PRO A 448 27.70 3.43 -4.80
CA PRO A 448 28.56 2.87 -3.77
C PRO A 448 29.20 4.02 -2.99
N PRO A 449 29.20 3.98 -1.66
CA PRO A 449 29.90 4.98 -0.89
C PRO A 449 31.35 4.96 -1.39
N GLN A 450 31.85 6.10 -1.87
CA GLN A 450 33.29 6.27 -1.95
C GLN A 450 33.79 5.97 -0.54
N LEU A 451 34.68 4.98 -0.43
CA LEU A 451 35.44 4.74 0.75
C LEU A 451 35.83 6.12 1.31
N MET A 452 35.28 6.52 2.45
CA MET A 452 35.92 7.50 3.28
C MET A 452 37.28 6.88 3.52
N ARG A 453 38.29 7.37 2.83
CA ARG A 453 39.69 7.20 3.26
C ARG A 453 39.67 7.72 4.70
N VAL A 454 39.66 6.80 5.63
CA VAL A 454 40.05 7.09 7.00
C VAL A 454 41.43 7.74 6.81
N PRO A 455 41.68 8.96 7.30
CA PRO A 455 43.03 9.48 7.30
C PRO A 455 43.83 8.40 8.02
N GLN A 456 44.77 7.81 7.31
CA GLN A 456 45.82 7.02 7.94
C GLN A 456 46.59 8.03 8.79
N THR A 457 46.16 8.22 10.04
CA THR A 457 47.06 8.66 11.09
C THR A 457 48.21 7.68 11.05
N ALA A 458 49.35 8.18 10.67
CA ALA A 458 50.60 7.45 10.57
C ALA A 458 50.77 6.62 11.86
N ALA A 459 50.41 5.35 11.79
CA ALA A 459 50.80 4.39 12.79
C ALA A 459 52.32 4.24 12.59
N ARG A 460 53.08 4.81 13.53
CA ARG A 460 54.49 4.53 13.70
C ARG A 460 54.67 3.02 13.64
N GLN A 461 55.45 2.58 12.65
CA GLN A 461 55.95 1.21 12.62
C GLN A 461 56.74 0.96 13.91
N PRO A 462 56.47 -0.12 14.66
CA PRO A 462 57.39 -0.54 15.71
C PRO A 462 58.69 -1.02 15.04
N GLU A 463 59.83 -0.51 15.50
CA GLU A 463 61.15 -1.00 15.13
C GLU A 463 61.28 -2.51 15.39
N PRO A 464 61.96 -3.27 14.53
CA PRO A 464 62.15 -4.70 14.72
C PRO A 464 63.06 -4.98 15.89
N VAL A 465 62.58 -5.69 16.89
CA VAL A 465 63.39 -6.23 17.99
C VAL A 465 64.26 -7.38 17.45
N PRO A 466 65.59 -7.45 17.73
CA PRO A 466 66.45 -8.51 17.23
C PRO A 466 66.09 -9.85 17.89
N VAL A 467 65.90 -10.88 17.07
CA VAL A 467 65.75 -12.27 17.52
C VAL A 467 67.08 -12.88 17.76
N PRO A 468 67.37 -13.52 18.91
CA PRO A 468 68.65 -14.23 19.13
C PRO A 468 68.68 -15.53 18.32
N GLN A 469 69.75 -15.68 17.53
CA GLN A 469 70.14 -16.92 16.87
C GLN A 469 70.42 -18.00 17.91
N LYS A 470 69.90 -19.20 17.75
CA LYS A 470 70.42 -20.43 18.34
C LYS A 470 70.73 -21.41 17.23
N GLU A 471 71.99 -21.85 17.28
CA GLU A 471 72.61 -22.84 16.43
C GLU A 471 72.04 -24.25 16.56
N PRO A 472 72.33 -25.13 15.57
CA PRO A 472 71.69 -26.44 15.45
C PRO A 472 72.45 -27.55 16.17
N SER A 473 71.77 -28.46 16.84
CA SER A 473 72.37 -29.74 17.26
C SER A 473 71.48 -30.95 16.87
N GLN A 474 72.07 -31.67 15.98
CA GLN A 474 72.21 -33.10 15.74
C GLN A 474 71.05 -34.07 16.15
N LYS A 475 70.63 -34.77 15.11
CA LYS A 475 70.27 -36.18 14.93
C LYS A 475 70.14 -37.09 16.18
N LYS A 476 69.02 -37.78 16.28
CA LYS A 476 69.04 -39.27 16.30
C LYS A 476 67.69 -39.85 15.91
N ALA A 477 67.77 -40.86 15.07
CA ALA A 477 66.67 -41.64 14.58
C ALA A 477 66.11 -42.59 15.66
N GLU A 478 64.79 -42.82 15.60
CA GLU A 478 64.26 -44.15 15.89
C GLU A 478 62.90 -44.35 15.16
N ARG A 479 62.95 -45.32 14.26
CA ARG A 479 61.78 -46.01 13.68
C ARG A 479 61.07 -46.77 14.81
N ARG A 480 59.75 -46.62 14.90
CA ARG A 480 58.87 -47.81 15.06
C ARG A 480 57.39 -47.45 15.09
N LYS A 481 56.69 -48.24 14.30
CA LYS A 481 55.29 -48.70 14.38
C LYS A 481 54.14 -47.76 14.00
N ALA A 482 53.64 -48.06 12.83
CA ALA A 482 52.32 -47.68 12.35
C ALA A 482 51.20 -48.16 13.28
N ALA A 483 50.36 -47.24 13.71
CA ALA A 483 49.00 -47.57 14.17
C ALA A 483 48.07 -46.58 13.43
N LYS A 484 47.14 -47.12 12.64
CA LYS A 484 46.07 -46.38 11.94
C LYS A 484 45.22 -45.67 12.97
N LYS A 485 45.26 -44.31 12.95
CA LYS A 485 44.24 -43.48 13.57
C LYS A 485 43.20 -43.10 12.48
N PRO A 486 41.91 -43.05 12.83
CA PRO A 486 40.87 -42.66 11.88
C PRO A 486 41.09 -41.18 11.46
N ALA A 487 40.83 -40.89 10.18
CA ALA A 487 40.93 -39.56 9.60
C ALA A 487 40.01 -38.60 10.35
N GLN A 488 40.57 -37.69 11.13
CA GLN A 488 39.85 -36.51 11.59
C GLN A 488 39.60 -35.61 10.38
N SER A 489 38.33 -35.25 10.15
CA SER A 489 37.95 -34.21 9.23
C SER A 489 38.74 -32.93 9.51
N PRO A 490 39.23 -32.23 8.50
CA PRO A 490 40.00 -31.00 8.70
C PRO A 490 39.16 -30.00 9.48
N LYS A 491 39.68 -29.50 10.60
CA LYS A 491 39.13 -28.34 11.29
C LYS A 491 39.12 -27.18 10.30
N PRO A 492 37.98 -26.44 10.17
CA PRO A 492 37.96 -25.28 9.31
C PRO A 492 39.07 -24.30 9.75
N GLU A 493 39.95 -23.95 8.83
CA GLU A 493 40.97 -22.93 9.07
C GLU A 493 40.27 -21.62 9.49
N PRO A 494 40.81 -20.89 10.48
CA PRO A 494 40.24 -19.60 10.86
C PRO A 494 40.30 -18.66 9.67
N MET A 495 39.14 -18.18 9.24
CA MET A 495 38.98 -17.26 8.12
C MET A 495 39.88 -16.04 8.32
N SER A 496 40.66 -15.65 7.31
CA SER A 496 41.54 -14.51 7.42
C SER A 496 40.73 -13.23 7.71
N PHE A 497 41.32 -12.30 8.47
CA PHE A 497 40.66 -11.03 8.81
C PHE A 497 40.17 -10.27 7.57
N ASP A 498 40.93 -10.33 6.47
CA ASP A 498 40.57 -9.73 5.19
C ASP A 498 39.37 -10.41 4.51
N ALA A 499 39.26 -11.73 4.63
CA ALA A 499 38.09 -12.47 4.13
C ALA A 499 36.84 -12.13 4.93
N TYR A 500 36.98 -12.01 6.26
CA TYR A 500 35.90 -11.58 7.14
C TYR A 500 35.46 -10.14 6.85
N ALA A 501 36.42 -9.21 6.68
CA ALA A 501 36.14 -7.83 6.34
C ALA A 501 35.45 -7.70 4.98
N LYS A 502 35.84 -8.46 3.95
CA LYS A 502 35.20 -8.50 2.63
C LYS A 502 33.75 -9.06 2.71
N ILE A 503 33.53 -10.07 3.53
CA ILE A 503 32.17 -10.62 3.76
C ILE A 503 31.30 -9.58 4.46
N GLN A 504 31.81 -8.92 5.50
CA GLN A 504 31.09 -7.85 6.20
C GLN A 504 30.77 -6.66 5.28
N GLU A 505 31.72 -6.27 4.43
CA GLU A 505 31.50 -5.23 3.42
C GLU A 505 30.46 -5.65 2.39
N HIS A 506 30.48 -6.90 1.94
CA HIS A 506 29.48 -7.45 1.02
C HIS A 506 28.08 -7.52 1.64
N ILE A 507 27.98 -7.91 2.91
CA ILE A 507 26.73 -7.91 3.68
C ILE A 507 26.20 -6.49 3.86
N ALA A 508 27.06 -5.54 4.25
CA ALA A 508 26.69 -4.14 4.42
C ALA A 508 26.27 -3.50 3.08
N HIS A 509 26.94 -3.84 1.99
CA HIS A 509 26.58 -3.39 0.64
C HIS A 509 25.21 -3.95 0.21
N ARG A 510 24.93 -5.25 0.44
CA ARG A 510 23.62 -5.84 0.18
C ARG A 510 22.52 -5.21 1.04
N GLN A 511 22.76 -4.99 2.33
CA GLN A 511 21.79 -4.32 3.20
C GLN A 511 21.47 -2.90 2.73
N LYS A 512 22.48 -2.13 2.27
CA LYS A 512 22.25 -0.80 1.67
C LYS A 512 21.50 -0.87 0.35
N GLN A 513 21.74 -1.89 -0.47
CA GLN A 513 21.07 -2.08 -1.76
C GLN A 513 19.57 -2.34 -1.61
N HIS A 514 19.15 -3.03 -0.54
CA HIS A 514 17.75 -3.38 -0.26
C HIS A 514 17.07 -2.41 0.72
N GLN A 515 17.75 -1.31 1.06
CA GLN A 515 17.20 -0.33 2.00
C GLN A 515 15.91 0.29 1.45
N GLY A 516 14.82 0.12 2.18
CA GLY A 516 13.50 0.62 1.80
C GLY A 516 12.65 -0.31 0.95
N THR A 517 13.18 -1.45 0.45
CA THR A 517 12.39 -2.43 -0.31
C THR A 517 11.63 -3.38 0.63
N PRO A 518 10.35 -3.69 0.36
CA PRO A 518 9.62 -4.68 1.14
C PRO A 518 10.09 -6.11 0.85
N GLN A 519 9.84 -7.00 1.80
CA GLN A 519 10.07 -8.44 1.68
C GLN A 519 8.80 -9.13 1.17
N VAL A 520 8.93 -10.40 0.77
CA VAL A 520 7.84 -11.21 0.22
C VAL A 520 6.66 -11.33 1.18
N SER A 521 6.92 -11.48 2.49
CA SER A 521 5.88 -11.53 3.52
C SER A 521 4.96 -10.31 3.52
N PHE A 522 5.48 -9.10 3.25
CA PHE A 522 4.65 -7.91 3.10
C PHE A 522 3.66 -8.06 1.95
N VAL A 523 4.12 -8.53 0.79
CA VAL A 523 3.27 -8.72 -0.39
C VAL A 523 2.19 -9.77 -0.12
N LEU A 524 2.54 -10.86 0.55
CA LEU A 524 1.59 -11.90 0.94
C LEU A 524 0.48 -11.35 1.85
N VAL A 525 0.84 -10.59 2.88
CA VAL A 525 -0.13 -9.97 3.81
C VAL A 525 -1.01 -8.95 3.08
N TRP A 526 -0.41 -8.11 2.23
CA TRP A 526 -1.15 -7.12 1.45
C TRP A 526 -2.12 -7.78 0.46
N LEU A 527 -1.69 -8.82 -0.26
CA LEU A 527 -2.54 -9.58 -1.17
C LEU A 527 -3.68 -10.27 -0.43
N ALA A 528 -3.41 -10.88 0.73
CA ALA A 528 -4.43 -11.54 1.53
C ALA A 528 -5.51 -10.55 2.01
N ALA A 529 -5.10 -9.41 2.56
CA ALA A 529 -6.04 -8.36 2.99
C ALA A 529 -6.82 -7.78 1.81
N THR A 530 -6.16 -7.53 0.67
CA THR A 530 -6.80 -7.07 -0.57
C THR A 530 -7.82 -8.09 -1.07
N ALA A 531 -7.44 -9.36 -1.12
CA ALA A 531 -8.33 -10.42 -1.55
C ALA A 531 -9.58 -10.50 -0.66
N LEU A 532 -9.40 -10.56 0.66
CA LEU A 532 -10.52 -10.60 1.60
C LEU A 532 -11.43 -9.37 1.50
N SER A 533 -10.89 -8.20 1.21
CA SER A 533 -11.70 -6.98 1.07
C SER A 533 -12.47 -6.89 -0.24
N LEU A 534 -12.03 -7.58 -1.30
CA LEU A 534 -12.60 -7.49 -2.64
C LEU A 534 -13.43 -8.70 -3.05
N ILE A 535 -12.94 -9.93 -2.81
CA ILE A 535 -13.59 -11.14 -3.32
C ILE A 535 -14.96 -11.40 -2.68
N THR A 536 -15.22 -10.80 -1.52
CA THR A 536 -16.50 -10.90 -0.82
C THR A 536 -17.56 -9.96 -1.38
N ALA A 537 -17.18 -8.97 -2.21
CA ALA A 537 -18.09 -8.02 -2.83
C ALA A 537 -18.51 -8.51 -4.23
N PRO A 538 -19.78 -8.77 -4.49
CA PRO A 538 -20.25 -9.21 -5.82
C PRO A 538 -20.20 -8.09 -6.86
N LEU A 539 -20.42 -6.84 -6.44
CA LEU A 539 -20.35 -5.65 -7.28
C LEU A 539 -18.91 -5.17 -7.44
N VAL A 540 -18.54 -4.75 -8.64
CA VAL A 540 -17.23 -4.18 -8.96
C VAL A 540 -17.35 -2.66 -9.00
N GLU A 541 -16.69 -1.98 -8.07
CA GLU A 541 -16.65 -0.53 -8.02
C GLU A 541 -15.21 -0.02 -7.86
N PRO A 542 -14.80 1.00 -8.64
CA PRO A 542 -13.45 1.57 -8.57
C PRO A 542 -13.07 2.08 -7.17
N ARG A 543 -14.06 2.54 -6.39
CA ARG A 543 -13.84 3.04 -5.02
C ARG A 543 -13.38 1.94 -4.05
N TYR A 544 -13.70 0.67 -4.29
CA TYR A 544 -13.21 -0.43 -3.45
C TYR A 544 -11.71 -0.66 -3.59
N PHE A 545 -11.10 -0.20 -4.68
CA PHE A 545 -9.66 -0.33 -4.93
C PHE A 545 -8.83 0.82 -4.31
N ILE A 546 -9.45 1.84 -3.70
CA ILE A 546 -8.76 3.01 -3.12
C ILE A 546 -7.80 2.57 -2.01
N ILE A 547 -8.27 1.86 -0.99
CA ILE A 547 -7.41 1.46 0.15
C ILE A 547 -6.29 0.50 -0.30
N PRO A 548 -6.55 -0.58 -1.07
CA PRO A 548 -5.49 -1.42 -1.65
C PRO A 548 -4.42 -0.63 -2.39
N TRP A 549 -4.84 0.34 -3.22
CA TRP A 549 -3.92 1.17 -4.00
C TRP A 549 -3.09 2.10 -3.10
N VAL A 550 -3.72 2.77 -2.13
CA VAL A 550 -3.02 3.66 -1.18
C VAL A 550 -1.98 2.87 -0.37
N MET A 551 -2.33 1.67 0.11
CA MET A 551 -1.40 0.81 0.84
C MET A 551 -0.23 0.38 -0.05
N TRP A 552 -0.48 0.00 -1.29
CA TRP A 552 0.57 -0.29 -2.27
C TRP A 552 1.46 0.93 -2.49
N ARG A 553 0.88 2.09 -2.76
CA ARG A 553 1.60 3.33 -3.08
C ARG A 553 2.51 3.82 -1.94
N LEU A 554 2.06 3.71 -0.69
CA LEU A 554 2.83 4.04 0.50
C LEU A 554 4.05 3.12 0.71
N HIS A 555 3.97 1.89 0.20
CA HIS A 555 5.00 0.88 0.41
C HIS A 555 5.96 0.75 -0.77
N LEU A 556 5.77 1.49 -1.83
CA LEU A 556 6.77 1.59 -2.89
C LEU A 556 8.09 2.16 -2.33
N PRO A 557 9.23 1.70 -2.83
CA PRO A 557 10.53 2.26 -2.48
C PRO A 557 10.53 3.78 -2.70
N PRO A 558 11.19 4.55 -1.81
CA PRO A 558 11.29 5.98 -1.97
C PRO A 558 11.99 6.30 -3.30
N GLN A 559 11.41 7.20 -4.08
CA GLN A 559 12.06 7.70 -5.29
C GLN A 559 13.36 8.44 -4.91
N PRO A 560 14.43 8.29 -5.69
CA PRO A 560 15.70 8.91 -5.36
C PRO A 560 15.55 10.43 -5.26
N THR A 561 16.02 10.98 -4.16
CA THR A 561 16.04 12.44 -3.98
C THR A 561 17.34 13.01 -4.54
N PRO A 562 17.32 14.22 -5.14
CA PRO A 562 18.48 14.85 -5.78
C PRO A 562 19.73 14.99 -4.90
N LEU A 563 19.58 14.94 -3.57
CA LEU A 563 20.66 15.14 -2.60
C LEU A 563 21.75 14.05 -2.64
N VAL A 564 21.47 12.87 -3.20
CA VAL A 564 22.42 11.76 -3.27
C VAL A 564 23.42 11.95 -4.43
N HIS A 565 23.04 12.67 -5.48
CA HIS A 565 23.91 12.91 -6.65
C HIS A 565 24.86 14.10 -6.49
N ARG A 566 24.67 14.94 -5.46
CA ARG A 566 25.44 16.19 -5.27
C ARG A 566 26.96 16.00 -5.10
N GLN A 567 27.41 14.82 -4.74
CA GLN A 567 28.86 14.53 -4.58
C GLN A 567 29.56 14.11 -5.88
N ARG A 568 28.82 13.94 -6.98
CA ARG A 568 29.36 13.42 -8.24
C ARG A 568 29.19 14.33 -9.45
N ALA A 569 28.32 15.34 -9.36
CA ALA A 569 28.15 16.29 -10.45
C ALA A 569 29.39 17.20 -10.54
N ARG A 570 30.12 17.10 -11.64
CA ARG A 570 31.29 17.96 -11.94
C ARG A 570 30.86 19.35 -12.40
N ASP A 571 29.63 19.48 -12.96
CA ASP A 571 29.11 20.71 -13.52
C ASP A 571 27.66 20.97 -13.06
N ALA A 572 27.31 22.27 -12.95
CA ALA A 572 25.96 22.73 -12.55
C ALA A 572 24.83 22.20 -13.48
N THR A 573 25.14 21.95 -14.75
CA THR A 573 24.23 21.38 -15.75
C THR A 573 23.95 19.90 -15.52
N GLU A 574 24.95 19.11 -15.12
CA GLU A 574 24.76 17.69 -14.72
C GLU A 574 23.94 17.58 -13.44
N GLU A 575 24.15 18.50 -12.49
CA GLU A 575 23.38 18.53 -11.24
C GLU A 575 21.93 18.89 -11.48
N LEU A 576 21.64 19.84 -12.39
CA LEU A 576 20.28 20.23 -12.78
C LEU A 576 19.57 19.09 -13.51
N ASN A 577 20.24 18.44 -14.46
CA ASN A 577 19.71 17.31 -15.22
C ASN A 577 19.42 16.11 -14.32
N ALA A 578 20.29 15.80 -13.35
CA ALA A 578 20.07 14.76 -12.36
C ALA A 578 18.87 15.07 -11.44
N LYS A 579 18.67 16.32 -11.05
CA LYS A 579 17.51 16.76 -10.25
C LYS A 579 16.19 16.65 -11.00
N VAL A 580 16.17 16.99 -12.27
CA VAL A 580 14.97 16.88 -13.12
C VAL A 580 14.65 15.42 -13.38
N ALA A 581 15.64 14.60 -13.69
CA ALA A 581 15.44 13.17 -13.98
C ALA A 581 14.89 12.37 -12.78
N THR A 582 15.36 12.65 -11.56
CA THR A 582 15.00 11.88 -10.37
C THR A 582 13.55 12.07 -9.89
N ASN A 583 12.90 13.15 -10.30
CA ASN A 583 11.52 13.45 -9.90
C ASN A 583 10.51 13.34 -11.05
N MET A 584 10.97 13.02 -12.27
CA MET A 584 10.10 13.04 -13.45
C MET A 584 8.89 12.09 -13.29
N ALA A 585 9.07 10.91 -12.76
CA ALA A 585 7.97 9.96 -12.55
C ALA A 585 6.87 10.51 -11.61
N LEU A 586 7.26 11.24 -10.55
CA LEU A 586 6.30 11.87 -9.64
C LEU A 586 5.57 13.05 -10.30
N PHE A 587 6.25 13.83 -11.12
CA PHE A 587 5.62 14.93 -11.87
C PHE A 587 4.68 14.39 -12.96
N LEU A 588 5.07 13.33 -13.65
CA LEU A 588 4.21 12.65 -14.63
C LEU A 588 2.98 12.03 -13.95
N GLU A 589 3.13 11.46 -12.74
CA GLU A 589 2.01 10.95 -11.94
C GLU A 589 1.05 12.09 -11.58
N THR A 590 1.57 13.25 -11.12
CA THR A 590 0.77 14.45 -10.83
C THR A 590 0.03 14.93 -12.08
N TYR A 591 0.75 15.08 -13.17
CA TYR A 591 0.16 15.54 -14.44
C TYR A 591 -0.94 14.60 -14.93
N TRP A 592 -0.69 13.28 -14.88
CA TRP A 592 -1.65 12.25 -15.24
C TRP A 592 -2.93 12.35 -14.40
N PHE A 593 -2.77 12.49 -13.08
CA PHE A 593 -3.92 12.65 -12.19
C PHE A 593 -4.69 13.94 -12.44
N LEU A 594 -4.00 15.05 -12.68
CA LEU A 594 -4.65 16.31 -13.02
C LEU A 594 -5.44 16.21 -14.32
N VAL A 595 -4.89 15.56 -15.36
CA VAL A 595 -5.61 15.32 -16.62
C VAL A 595 -6.86 14.46 -16.39
N ILE A 596 -6.74 13.34 -15.69
CA ILE A 596 -7.90 12.49 -15.40
C ILE A 596 -8.94 13.25 -14.58
N ASN A 597 -8.54 13.96 -13.52
CA ASN A 597 -9.43 14.73 -12.67
C ASN A 597 -10.16 15.84 -13.46
N ALA A 598 -9.45 16.53 -14.35
CA ALA A 598 -10.05 17.54 -15.20
C ALA A 598 -11.07 16.94 -16.19
N VAL A 599 -10.72 15.84 -16.87
CA VAL A 599 -11.60 15.16 -17.83
C VAL A 599 -12.81 14.57 -17.15
N THR A 600 -12.63 13.79 -16.09
CA THR A 600 -13.76 13.15 -15.38
C THR A 600 -14.62 14.16 -14.65
N GLY A 601 -13.99 15.22 -14.10
CA GLY A 601 -14.72 16.33 -13.50
C GLY A 601 -15.55 17.12 -14.52
N TYR A 602 -14.99 17.41 -15.69
CA TYR A 602 -15.73 18.06 -16.77
C TYR A 602 -16.92 17.21 -17.25
N ILE A 603 -16.69 15.92 -17.47
CA ILE A 603 -17.74 14.98 -17.87
C ILE A 603 -18.85 14.94 -16.82
N PHE A 604 -18.51 14.81 -15.54
CA PHE A 604 -19.49 14.81 -14.46
C PHE A 604 -20.32 16.11 -14.40
N LEU A 605 -19.68 17.25 -14.52
CA LEU A 605 -20.35 18.54 -14.38
C LEU A 605 -21.19 18.92 -15.60
N TYR A 606 -20.70 18.65 -16.83
CA TYR A 606 -21.24 19.26 -18.03
C TYR A 606 -21.75 18.27 -19.09
N CYS A 607 -21.43 16.98 -19.01
CA CYS A 607 -21.86 15.94 -19.95
C CYS A 607 -22.98 15.07 -19.34
N GLY A 608 -24.02 15.72 -18.81
CA GLY A 608 -25.20 15.02 -18.30
C GLY A 608 -26.10 14.48 -19.43
N PHE A 609 -26.91 13.48 -19.10
CA PHE A 609 -27.90 12.88 -19.99
C PHE A 609 -29.19 12.54 -19.22
N GLU A 610 -30.29 12.40 -19.92
CA GLU A 610 -31.56 12.05 -19.32
C GLU A 610 -31.86 10.56 -19.46
N TRP A 611 -32.48 10.00 -18.44
CA TRP A 611 -33.04 8.65 -18.48
C TRP A 611 -34.53 8.71 -18.76
N PRO A 612 -35.04 7.86 -19.67
CA PRO A 612 -36.47 7.77 -19.90
C PRO A 612 -37.27 7.37 -18.64
N GLN A 613 -36.61 6.64 -17.71
CA GLN A 613 -37.21 6.18 -16.46
C GLN A 613 -37.28 7.26 -15.37
N GLU A 614 -36.48 8.32 -15.51
CA GLU A 614 -36.40 9.44 -14.56
C GLU A 614 -36.47 10.79 -15.32
N PRO A 615 -37.60 11.13 -15.95
CA PRO A 615 -37.72 12.33 -16.75
C PRO A 615 -37.49 13.59 -15.91
N GLY A 616 -36.73 14.55 -16.46
CA GLY A 616 -36.37 15.79 -15.79
C GLY A 616 -35.21 15.69 -14.81
N LYS A 617 -34.65 14.49 -14.58
CA LYS A 617 -33.41 14.32 -13.78
C LYS A 617 -32.20 14.10 -14.68
N ILE A 618 -31.21 14.96 -14.55
CA ILE A 618 -29.95 14.84 -15.29
C ILE A 618 -29.08 13.76 -14.63
N GLN A 619 -28.82 12.70 -15.37
CA GLN A 619 -27.86 11.66 -14.99
C GLN A 619 -26.43 12.08 -15.36
N ARG A 620 -25.43 11.66 -14.56
CA ARG A 620 -24.05 12.08 -14.71
C ARG A 620 -23.11 10.91 -14.58
N PHE A 621 -22.01 10.93 -15.34
CA PHE A 621 -20.99 9.89 -15.30
C PHE A 621 -20.11 10.03 -14.06
N MET A 622 -19.80 8.93 -13.40
CA MET A 622 -18.93 8.89 -12.22
C MET A 622 -18.12 7.58 -12.10
N TRP A 623 -17.21 7.55 -11.14
CA TRP A 623 -16.38 6.37 -10.83
C TRP A 623 -17.18 5.21 -10.25
#